data_ee657bb30c4cce49d74365303e6d9394
#
_entry.id   ee657bb30c4cce49d74365303e6d9394
#
_cell.length_a   1.000
_cell.length_b   1.000
_cell.length_c   1.000
_cell.angle_alpha   90.00
_cell.angle_beta   90.00
_cell.angle_gamma   90.00
#
_symmetry.space_group_name_H-M   'P 1'
#
loop_
_entity.id
_entity.type
_entity.pdbx_description
1 polymer ?
#
loop_
_entity_poly.entity_id
_entity_poly.type
_entity_poly.pdbx_seq_one_letter_code
_entity_poly.pdbx_strand_id
1 'polypeptide(L)'
;VHSLILVLTAMIWGAAFVAQSVGMDHLGPLTFNMARFLIGGLVLLPAIPLLDRLSRRTPDKSPAARRTLLKGGVLCGLALGVAATAQQFGVKYTTVGKAGFITALYIVMVPLLGMLVGRKPAGRIWGSVVLAVAGLYLLCMEGSLRLGLGDLLVLGCSVLFAVHILIIDRFSPLVDGVRLSCIQFFVAAAVSAVGMLLFEQPSWSALTAAWAPVLYAGVLSSGVGYTLQVVGQKGMDPTVASLLLSLESVFSVLAGWVLLHQSMNLRELAGCALMFGGILLAQLPAKRTETSA
;
A
#
# COMPACT_ATOMS: atom_id res chain seq x y z
N VAL A 1 12.97 5.98 12.90
CA VAL A 1 12.53 6.86 11.81
C VAL A 1 11.73 6.07 10.78
N HIS A 2 12.21 4.95 10.23
CA HIS A 2 11.56 4.17 9.18
C HIS A 2 10.16 3.66 9.58
N SER A 3 10.00 3.13 10.80
CA SER A 3 8.69 2.68 11.30
C SER A 3 7.66 3.83 11.36
N LEU A 4 8.09 5.02 11.79
CA LEU A 4 7.20 6.20 11.84
C LEU A 4 6.77 6.64 10.44
N ILE A 5 7.65 6.56 9.45
CA ILE A 5 7.33 6.85 8.05
C ILE A 5 6.24 5.89 7.55
N LEU A 6 6.34 4.58 7.85
CA LEU A 6 5.34 3.61 7.44
C LEU A 6 4.00 3.77 8.18
N VAL A 7 4.02 4.17 9.45
CA VAL A 7 2.78 4.53 10.19
C VAL A 7 2.10 5.74 9.55
N LEU A 8 2.86 6.78 9.17
CA LEU A 8 2.32 7.93 8.44
C LEU A 8 1.74 7.51 7.07
N THR A 9 2.41 6.60 6.37
CA THR A 9 1.88 6.00 5.13
C THR A 9 0.54 5.32 5.39
N ALA A 10 0.44 4.51 6.44
CA ALA A 10 -0.77 3.82 6.81
C ALA A 10 -1.93 4.78 7.16
N MET A 11 -1.63 5.91 7.85
CA MET A 11 -2.61 6.98 8.09
C MET A 11 -3.17 7.55 6.80
N ILE A 12 -2.30 7.90 5.86
CA ILE A 12 -2.69 8.47 4.56
C ILE A 12 -3.56 7.47 3.79
N TRP A 13 -3.20 6.19 3.81
CA TRP A 13 -3.95 5.16 3.08
C TRP A 13 -5.26 4.78 3.76
N GLY A 14 -5.33 4.83 5.09
CA GLY A 14 -6.59 4.63 5.81
C GLY A 14 -7.67 5.61 5.33
N ALA A 15 -7.34 6.89 5.21
CA ALA A 15 -8.27 7.89 4.66
C ALA A 15 -8.48 7.74 3.14
N ALA A 16 -7.51 7.14 2.40
CA ALA A 16 -7.62 6.96 0.96
C ALA A 16 -8.71 5.96 0.56
N PHE A 17 -9.07 4.99 1.40
CA PHE A 17 -10.18 4.08 1.12
C PHE A 17 -11.51 4.81 0.96
N VAL A 18 -11.74 5.86 1.76
CA VAL A 18 -12.92 6.72 1.62
C VAL A 18 -12.89 7.46 0.28
N ALA A 19 -11.75 8.06 -0.08
CA ALA A 19 -11.60 8.76 -1.35
C ALA A 19 -11.78 7.80 -2.55
N GLN A 20 -11.27 6.57 -2.47
CA GLN A 20 -11.44 5.55 -3.49
C GLN A 20 -12.92 5.16 -3.65
N SER A 21 -13.64 4.96 -2.55
CA SER A 21 -15.08 4.63 -2.58
C SER A 21 -15.89 5.75 -3.22
N VAL A 22 -15.74 6.99 -2.74
CA VAL A 22 -16.45 8.17 -3.29
C VAL A 22 -16.08 8.41 -4.76
N GLY A 23 -14.82 8.16 -5.15
CA GLY A 23 -14.41 8.27 -6.54
C GLY A 23 -15.13 7.30 -7.48
N MET A 24 -15.53 6.11 -6.98
CA MET A 24 -16.25 5.12 -7.77
C MET A 24 -17.70 5.47 -8.07
N ASP A 25 -18.27 6.46 -7.39
CA ASP A 25 -19.61 6.97 -7.69
C ASP A 25 -19.65 7.74 -9.02
N HIS A 26 -18.48 8.21 -9.48
CA HIS A 26 -18.37 9.07 -10.66
C HIS A 26 -17.50 8.48 -11.77
N LEU A 27 -16.48 7.68 -11.41
CA LEU A 27 -15.46 7.19 -12.33
C LEU A 27 -15.39 5.66 -12.37
N GLY A 28 -15.02 5.12 -13.52
CA GLY A 28 -14.62 3.72 -13.60
C GLY A 28 -13.30 3.44 -12.87
N PRO A 29 -13.08 2.19 -12.41
CA PRO A 29 -11.88 1.79 -11.67
C PRO A 29 -10.56 2.13 -12.38
N LEU A 30 -10.50 1.94 -13.69
CA LEU A 30 -9.30 2.16 -14.50
C LEU A 30 -9.03 3.65 -14.72
N THR A 31 -10.09 4.44 -14.98
CA THR A 31 -10.00 5.91 -15.10
C THR A 31 -9.52 6.53 -13.80
N PHE A 32 -10.07 6.10 -12.66
CA PHE A 32 -9.64 6.59 -11.35
C PHE A 32 -8.16 6.25 -11.08
N ASN A 33 -7.75 5.01 -11.32
CA ASN A 33 -6.37 4.58 -11.14
C ASN A 33 -5.40 5.31 -12.08
N MET A 34 -5.76 5.47 -13.35
CA MET A 34 -4.95 6.22 -14.31
C MET A 34 -4.74 7.66 -13.81
N ALA A 35 -5.82 8.34 -13.44
CA ALA A 35 -5.75 9.73 -12.99
C ALA A 35 -4.91 9.90 -11.72
N ARG A 36 -5.12 9.07 -10.67
CA ARG A 36 -4.38 9.19 -9.41
C ARG A 36 -2.89 8.89 -9.57
N PHE A 37 -2.52 7.88 -10.37
CA PHE A 37 -1.11 7.56 -10.57
C PHE A 37 -0.42 8.57 -11.49
N LEU A 38 -1.12 9.09 -12.49
CA LEU A 38 -0.59 10.17 -13.32
C LEU A 38 -0.30 11.43 -12.47
N ILE A 39 -1.24 11.84 -11.64
CA ILE A 39 -1.05 12.97 -10.72
C ILE A 39 0.11 12.68 -9.76
N GLY A 40 0.19 11.48 -9.17
CA GLY A 40 1.28 11.08 -8.29
C GLY A 40 2.65 11.22 -8.97
N GLY A 41 2.78 10.75 -10.21
CA GLY A 41 3.99 10.90 -11.02
C GLY A 41 4.32 12.37 -11.32
N LEU A 42 3.33 13.16 -11.73
CA LEU A 42 3.50 14.58 -12.06
C LEU A 42 3.93 15.42 -10.85
N VAL A 43 3.39 15.15 -9.67
CA VAL A 43 3.78 15.84 -8.41
C VAL A 43 5.23 15.53 -8.03
N LEU A 44 5.74 14.33 -8.33
CA LEU A 44 7.12 13.98 -8.02
C LEU A 44 8.14 14.60 -8.98
N LEU A 45 7.77 14.96 -10.20
CA LEU A 45 8.71 15.58 -11.15
C LEU A 45 9.37 16.86 -10.59
N PRO A 46 8.64 17.86 -10.08
CA PRO A 46 9.26 19.02 -9.43
C PRO A 46 9.83 18.71 -8.04
N ALA A 47 9.29 17.70 -7.32
CA ALA A 47 9.77 17.33 -6.01
C ALA A 47 11.21 16.73 -6.06
N ILE A 48 11.55 15.96 -7.09
CA ILE A 48 12.87 15.34 -7.25
C ILE A 48 14.01 16.39 -7.21
N PRO A 49 14.06 17.40 -8.09
CA PRO A 49 15.14 18.38 -8.07
C PRO A 49 15.14 19.24 -6.80
N LEU A 50 13.97 19.50 -6.20
CA LEU A 50 13.87 20.21 -4.92
C LEU A 50 14.51 19.40 -3.79
N LEU A 51 14.20 18.11 -3.68
CA LEU A 51 14.76 17.21 -2.67
C LEU A 51 16.27 16.99 -2.88
N ASP A 52 16.75 16.90 -4.12
CA ASP A 52 18.19 16.82 -4.42
C ASP A 52 18.93 18.04 -3.88
N ARG A 53 18.38 19.25 -4.12
CA ARG A 53 18.98 20.50 -3.62
C ARG A 53 18.99 20.55 -2.09
N LEU A 54 17.87 20.20 -1.44
CA LEU A 54 17.74 20.26 0.02
C LEU A 54 18.65 19.23 0.71
N SER A 55 18.75 18.02 0.18
CA SER A 55 19.56 16.94 0.76
C SER A 55 21.02 16.96 0.31
N ARG A 56 21.42 17.91 -0.55
CA ARG A 56 22.76 18.00 -1.17
C ARG A 56 23.23 16.67 -1.80
N ARG A 57 22.30 15.86 -2.27
CA ARG A 57 22.60 14.56 -2.89
C ARG A 57 22.89 14.75 -4.37
N THR A 58 23.99 14.19 -4.81
CA THR A 58 24.27 13.99 -6.25
C THR A 58 23.86 12.57 -6.62
N PRO A 59 22.82 12.39 -7.46
CA PRO A 59 22.43 11.04 -7.88
C PRO A 59 23.53 10.39 -8.71
N ASP A 60 23.72 9.09 -8.51
CA ASP A 60 24.56 8.30 -9.40
C ASP A 60 23.92 8.24 -10.79
N LYS A 61 24.61 8.79 -11.79
CA LYS A 61 24.18 8.86 -13.19
C LYS A 61 24.79 7.76 -14.05
N SER A 62 25.48 6.79 -13.44
CA SER A 62 26.09 5.68 -14.18
C SER A 62 25.03 4.88 -14.97
N PRO A 63 25.37 4.32 -16.14
CA PRO A 63 24.45 3.49 -16.91
C PRO A 63 23.90 2.29 -16.11
N ALA A 64 24.71 1.74 -15.22
CA ALA A 64 24.31 0.62 -14.35
C ALA A 64 23.24 1.06 -13.33
N ALA A 65 23.44 2.19 -12.63
CA ALA A 65 22.48 2.75 -11.70
C ALA A 65 21.15 3.10 -12.38
N ARG A 66 21.22 3.72 -13.57
CA ARG A 66 20.03 4.04 -14.37
C ARG A 66 19.27 2.79 -14.80
N ARG A 67 19.95 1.73 -15.23
CA ARG A 67 19.33 0.45 -15.59
C ARG A 67 18.64 -0.20 -14.39
N THR A 68 19.28 -0.18 -13.23
CA THR A 68 18.71 -0.73 -11.98
C THR A 68 17.48 0.06 -11.56
N LEU A 69 17.53 1.38 -11.60
CA LEU A 69 16.39 2.26 -11.29
C LEU A 69 15.21 2.02 -12.24
N LEU A 70 15.44 1.96 -13.54
CA LEU A 70 14.41 1.70 -14.55
C LEU A 70 13.79 0.31 -14.33
N LYS A 71 14.62 -0.73 -14.15
CA LYS A 71 14.14 -2.10 -13.89
C LYS A 71 13.29 -2.15 -12.63
N GLY A 72 13.75 -1.56 -11.52
CA GLY A 72 13.01 -1.51 -10.26
C GLY A 72 11.70 -0.75 -10.40
N GLY A 73 11.73 0.44 -10.99
CA GLY A 73 10.54 1.29 -11.20
C GLY A 73 9.49 0.64 -12.09
N VAL A 74 9.92 -0.03 -13.18
CA VAL A 74 8.99 -0.75 -14.08
C VAL A 74 8.37 -1.95 -13.35
N LEU A 75 9.16 -2.77 -12.67
CA LEU A 75 8.63 -3.92 -11.94
C LEU A 75 7.68 -3.50 -10.80
N CYS A 76 8.04 -2.48 -10.02
CA CYS A 76 7.16 -1.91 -9.01
C CYS A 76 5.87 -1.36 -9.64
N GLY A 77 5.98 -0.63 -10.75
CA GLY A 77 4.83 -0.03 -11.42
C GLY A 77 3.86 -1.04 -12.03
N LEU A 78 4.38 -2.12 -12.62
CA LEU A 78 3.55 -3.23 -13.12
C LEU A 78 2.81 -3.92 -11.96
N ALA A 79 3.52 -4.29 -10.90
CA ALA A 79 2.91 -4.92 -9.73
C ALA A 79 1.86 -3.99 -9.09
N LEU A 80 2.18 -2.70 -8.90
CA LEU A 80 1.28 -1.70 -8.36
C LEU A 80 0.05 -1.49 -9.24
N GLY A 81 0.23 -1.34 -10.55
CA GLY A 81 -0.85 -1.07 -11.50
C GLY A 81 -1.86 -2.22 -11.54
N VAL A 82 -1.38 -3.47 -11.58
CA VAL A 82 -2.26 -4.65 -11.57
C VAL A 82 -2.92 -4.84 -10.21
N ALA A 83 -2.17 -4.69 -9.10
CA ALA A 83 -2.71 -4.79 -7.74
C ALA A 83 -3.81 -3.76 -7.49
N ALA A 84 -3.54 -2.49 -7.80
CA ALA A 84 -4.49 -1.40 -7.63
C ALA A 84 -5.73 -1.56 -8.52
N THR A 85 -5.58 -2.11 -9.72
CA THR A 85 -6.71 -2.42 -10.60
C THR A 85 -7.60 -3.51 -9.99
N ALA A 86 -7.01 -4.62 -9.53
CA ALA A 86 -7.75 -5.68 -8.86
C ALA A 86 -8.45 -5.17 -7.59
N GLN A 87 -7.78 -4.33 -6.79
CA GLN A 87 -8.35 -3.70 -5.62
C GLN A 87 -9.56 -2.82 -5.96
N GLN A 88 -9.41 -1.96 -6.96
CA GLN A 88 -10.43 -0.98 -7.31
C GLN A 88 -11.70 -1.66 -7.89
N PHE A 89 -11.52 -2.71 -8.71
CA PHE A 89 -12.64 -3.55 -9.11
C PHE A 89 -13.25 -4.31 -7.92
N GLY A 90 -12.42 -4.80 -7.02
CA GLY A 90 -12.89 -5.47 -5.81
C GLY A 90 -13.76 -4.56 -4.94
N VAL A 91 -13.31 -3.34 -4.66
CA VAL A 91 -14.04 -2.33 -3.89
C VAL A 91 -15.42 -2.03 -4.48
N LYS A 92 -15.56 -2.10 -5.81
CA LYS A 92 -16.85 -1.93 -6.49
C LYS A 92 -17.87 -3.03 -6.15
N TYR A 93 -17.42 -4.25 -5.83
CA TYR A 93 -18.28 -5.43 -5.65
C TYR A 93 -18.25 -5.99 -4.21
N THR A 94 -17.56 -5.35 -3.29
CA THR A 94 -17.55 -5.73 -1.86
C THR A 94 -17.66 -4.50 -0.96
N THR A 95 -17.80 -4.70 0.35
CA THR A 95 -17.83 -3.59 1.30
C THR A 95 -16.43 -3.06 1.57
N VAL A 96 -16.33 -1.76 1.92
CA VAL A 96 -15.04 -1.11 2.25
C VAL A 96 -14.31 -1.84 3.37
N GLY A 97 -15.03 -2.27 4.42
CA GLY A 97 -14.47 -3.03 5.53
C GLY A 97 -13.88 -4.37 5.09
N LYS A 98 -14.62 -5.15 4.27
CA LYS A 98 -14.08 -6.40 3.71
C LYS A 98 -12.89 -6.16 2.79
N ALA A 99 -12.96 -5.15 1.93
CA ALA A 99 -11.85 -4.79 1.06
C ALA A 99 -10.59 -4.45 1.87
N GLY A 100 -10.72 -3.64 2.94
CA GLY A 100 -9.62 -3.31 3.85
C GLY A 100 -9.02 -4.54 4.52
N PHE A 101 -9.88 -5.42 5.09
CA PHE A 101 -9.44 -6.67 5.71
C PHE A 101 -8.68 -7.57 4.74
N ILE A 102 -9.29 -7.87 3.58
CA ILE A 102 -8.72 -8.82 2.62
C ILE A 102 -7.46 -8.24 1.96
N THR A 103 -7.43 -6.93 1.66
CA THR A 103 -6.20 -6.28 1.18
C THR A 103 -5.06 -6.46 2.20
N ALA A 104 -5.32 -6.16 3.47
CA ALA A 104 -4.31 -6.24 4.51
C ALA A 104 -3.80 -7.68 4.78
N LEU A 105 -4.43 -8.73 4.23
CA LEU A 105 -3.88 -10.09 4.26
C LEU A 105 -2.52 -10.22 3.55
N TYR A 106 -2.04 -9.16 2.87
CA TYR A 106 -0.64 -9.12 2.41
C TYR A 106 0.36 -9.32 3.58
N ILE A 107 -0.03 -9.06 4.83
CA ILE A 107 0.79 -9.37 6.02
C ILE A 107 1.10 -10.86 6.18
N VAL A 108 0.22 -11.72 5.69
CA VAL A 108 0.44 -13.18 5.62
C VAL A 108 1.20 -13.56 4.35
N MET A 109 0.84 -12.92 3.22
CA MET A 109 1.43 -13.26 1.92
C MET A 109 2.90 -12.85 1.82
N VAL A 110 3.31 -11.71 2.42
CA VAL A 110 4.71 -11.25 2.40
C VAL A 110 5.67 -12.27 2.99
N PRO A 111 5.50 -12.77 4.23
CA PRO A 111 6.40 -13.80 4.75
C PRO A 111 6.31 -15.14 4.00
N LEU A 112 5.12 -15.54 3.52
CA LEU A 112 4.97 -16.77 2.73
C LEU A 112 5.73 -16.68 1.40
N LEU A 113 5.53 -15.61 0.63
CA LEU A 113 6.28 -15.39 -0.61
C LEU A 113 7.76 -15.15 -0.35
N GLY A 114 8.10 -14.51 0.78
CA GLY A 114 9.48 -14.34 1.22
C GLY A 114 10.21 -15.67 1.42
N MET A 115 9.53 -16.70 1.95
CA MET A 115 10.10 -18.04 2.10
C MET A 115 10.43 -18.68 0.74
N LEU A 116 9.65 -18.43 -0.30
CA LEU A 116 9.92 -18.94 -1.65
C LEU A 116 11.23 -18.37 -2.24
N VAL A 117 11.64 -17.18 -1.78
CA VAL A 117 12.92 -16.56 -2.16
C VAL A 117 14.02 -16.75 -1.10
N GLY A 118 13.87 -17.76 -0.25
CA GLY A 118 14.89 -18.17 0.71
C GLY A 118 14.95 -17.39 2.03
N ARG A 119 13.98 -16.53 2.33
CA ARG A 119 13.88 -15.83 3.61
C ARG A 119 13.34 -16.77 4.69
N LYS A 120 13.82 -16.60 5.93
CA LYS A 120 13.37 -17.39 7.07
C LYS A 120 12.86 -16.44 8.16
N PRO A 121 11.55 -16.10 8.16
CA PRO A 121 10.97 -15.25 9.21
C PRO A 121 11.16 -15.90 10.59
N ALA A 122 11.54 -15.10 11.58
CA ALA A 122 11.68 -15.58 12.96
C ALA A 122 10.31 -16.05 13.50
N GLY A 123 10.30 -17.05 14.38
CA GLY A 123 9.05 -17.62 14.93
C GLY A 123 8.09 -16.57 15.53
N ARG A 124 8.62 -15.53 16.18
CA ARG A 124 7.83 -14.42 16.73
C ARG A 124 7.04 -13.65 15.66
N ILE A 125 7.54 -13.58 14.42
CA ILE A 125 6.86 -12.92 13.30
C ILE A 125 5.54 -13.61 13.01
N TRP A 126 5.50 -14.95 13.08
CA TRP A 126 4.24 -15.69 12.91
C TRP A 126 3.24 -15.40 14.02
N GLY A 127 3.68 -15.27 15.28
CA GLY A 127 2.83 -14.83 16.38
C GLY A 127 2.27 -13.41 16.13
N SER A 128 3.11 -12.49 15.63
CA SER A 128 2.69 -11.14 15.25
C SER A 128 1.66 -11.15 14.12
N VAL A 129 1.87 -11.97 13.10
CA VAL A 129 0.94 -12.12 11.97
C VAL A 129 -0.40 -12.68 12.44
N VAL A 130 -0.40 -13.70 13.29
CA VAL A 130 -1.64 -14.27 13.86
C VAL A 130 -2.42 -13.22 14.65
N LEU A 131 -1.76 -12.46 15.53
CA LEU A 131 -2.39 -11.37 16.28
C LEU A 131 -2.96 -10.29 15.36
N ALA A 132 -2.20 -9.88 14.34
CA ALA A 132 -2.63 -8.87 13.39
C ALA A 132 -3.83 -9.35 12.55
N VAL A 133 -3.83 -10.60 12.07
CA VAL A 133 -4.97 -11.18 11.33
C VAL A 133 -6.21 -11.28 12.22
N ALA A 134 -6.06 -11.71 13.47
CA ALA A 134 -7.17 -11.75 14.42
C ALA A 134 -7.73 -10.34 14.69
N GLY A 135 -6.83 -9.36 14.86
CA GLY A 135 -7.22 -7.96 15.03
C GLY A 135 -7.95 -7.40 13.80
N LEU A 136 -7.43 -7.64 12.59
CA LEU A 136 -8.09 -7.26 11.34
C LEU A 136 -9.47 -7.90 11.18
N TYR A 137 -9.60 -9.17 11.56
CA TYR A 137 -10.89 -9.85 11.51
C TYR A 137 -11.92 -9.18 12.44
N LEU A 138 -11.52 -8.85 13.67
CA LEU A 138 -12.40 -8.16 14.61
C LEU A 138 -12.74 -6.74 14.14
N LEU A 139 -11.79 -6.05 13.52
CA LEU A 139 -11.92 -4.67 13.08
C LEU A 139 -12.84 -4.52 11.85
N CYS A 140 -12.68 -5.38 10.85
CA CYS A 140 -13.23 -5.15 9.53
C CYS A 140 -14.39 -6.09 9.15
N MET A 141 -14.55 -7.24 9.85
CA MET A 141 -15.51 -8.27 9.44
C MET A 141 -16.80 -8.17 10.23
N GLU A 142 -17.87 -7.74 9.57
CA GLU A 142 -19.24 -7.82 10.07
C GLU A 142 -20.01 -8.90 9.31
N GLY A 143 -20.56 -9.88 10.04
CA GLY A 143 -21.41 -10.94 9.48
C GLY A 143 -20.68 -12.18 8.94
N SER A 144 -21.21 -12.82 7.91
CA SER A 144 -20.71 -14.11 7.39
C SER A 144 -19.51 -13.98 6.47
N LEU A 145 -18.57 -14.95 6.54
CA LEU A 145 -17.40 -15.10 5.66
C LEU A 145 -17.74 -15.61 4.24
N ARG A 146 -18.90 -15.28 3.70
CA ARG A 146 -19.21 -15.67 2.30
C ARG A 146 -18.38 -14.81 1.36
N LEU A 147 -17.51 -15.46 0.59
CA LEU A 147 -16.64 -14.83 -0.41
C LEU A 147 -17.42 -14.62 -1.70
N GLY A 148 -17.55 -13.36 -2.11
CA GLY A 148 -18.07 -12.95 -3.42
C GLY A 148 -16.94 -12.70 -4.43
N LEU A 149 -17.32 -12.35 -5.66
CA LEU A 149 -16.36 -12.01 -6.73
C LEU A 149 -15.45 -10.84 -6.30
N GLY A 150 -16.00 -9.80 -5.67
CA GLY A 150 -15.22 -8.66 -5.15
C GLY A 150 -14.15 -9.08 -4.15
N ASP A 151 -14.51 -9.98 -3.22
CA ASP A 151 -13.60 -10.50 -2.21
C ASP A 151 -12.44 -11.29 -2.82
N LEU A 152 -12.71 -12.08 -3.88
CA LEU A 152 -11.68 -12.83 -4.61
C LEU A 152 -10.73 -11.91 -5.37
N LEU A 153 -11.24 -10.83 -5.97
CA LEU A 153 -10.42 -9.82 -6.63
C LEU A 153 -9.49 -9.11 -5.63
N VAL A 154 -10.01 -8.76 -4.45
CA VAL A 154 -9.21 -8.15 -3.39
C VAL A 154 -8.21 -9.15 -2.80
N LEU A 155 -8.53 -10.43 -2.72
CA LEU A 155 -7.57 -11.46 -2.30
C LEU A 155 -6.42 -11.58 -3.30
N GLY A 156 -6.71 -11.59 -4.60
CA GLY A 156 -5.69 -11.52 -5.66
C GLY A 156 -4.84 -10.26 -5.54
N CYS A 157 -5.46 -9.11 -5.25
CA CYS A 157 -4.80 -7.85 -4.96
C CYS A 157 -3.82 -7.97 -3.78
N SER A 158 -4.20 -8.63 -2.67
CA SER A 158 -3.33 -8.79 -1.50
C SER A 158 -2.04 -9.54 -1.82
N VAL A 159 -2.11 -10.58 -2.68
CA VAL A 159 -0.93 -11.30 -3.20
C VAL A 159 -0.05 -10.37 -4.04
N LEU A 160 -0.65 -9.59 -4.93
CA LEU A 160 0.08 -8.66 -5.80
C LEU A 160 0.73 -7.52 -5.01
N PHE A 161 0.08 -6.99 -3.97
CA PHE A 161 0.71 -6.02 -3.07
C PHE A 161 1.84 -6.66 -2.26
N ALA A 162 1.74 -7.92 -1.85
CA ALA A 162 2.86 -8.62 -1.23
C ALA A 162 4.06 -8.75 -2.19
N VAL A 163 3.81 -9.05 -3.46
CA VAL A 163 4.85 -9.04 -4.51
C VAL A 163 5.44 -7.63 -4.65
N HIS A 164 4.62 -6.59 -4.71
CA HIS A 164 5.08 -5.19 -4.79
C HIS A 164 5.98 -4.81 -3.59
N ILE A 165 5.59 -5.16 -2.36
CA ILE A 165 6.37 -4.94 -1.14
C ILE A 165 7.75 -5.62 -1.26
N LEU A 166 7.81 -6.87 -1.75
CA LEU A 166 9.06 -7.61 -1.93
C LEU A 166 9.94 -7.03 -3.05
N ILE A 167 9.33 -6.48 -4.11
CA ILE A 167 10.08 -5.77 -5.17
C ILE A 167 10.68 -4.47 -4.60
N ILE A 168 9.92 -3.69 -3.84
CA ILE A 168 10.42 -2.48 -3.16
C ILE A 168 11.60 -2.85 -2.25
N ASP A 169 11.45 -3.88 -1.42
CA ASP A 169 12.52 -4.35 -0.53
C ASP A 169 13.81 -4.68 -1.29
N ARG A 170 13.69 -5.29 -2.45
CA ARG A 170 14.86 -5.63 -3.30
C ARG A 170 15.54 -4.41 -3.90
N PHE A 171 14.78 -3.41 -4.35
CA PHE A 171 15.31 -2.30 -5.14
C PHE A 171 15.54 -1.01 -4.33
N SER A 172 14.77 -0.74 -3.27
CA SER A 172 14.90 0.51 -2.50
C SER A 172 16.27 0.74 -1.86
N PRO A 173 17.07 -0.29 -1.48
CA PRO A 173 18.43 -0.07 -1.02
C PRO A 173 19.40 0.35 -2.13
N LEU A 174 19.10 -0.03 -3.38
CA LEU A 174 20.00 0.10 -4.53
C LEU A 174 19.84 1.41 -5.31
N VAL A 175 18.70 2.10 -5.11
CA VAL A 175 18.34 3.27 -5.93
C VAL A 175 17.73 4.38 -5.07
N ASP A 176 17.55 5.56 -5.69
CA ASP A 176 16.81 6.64 -5.06
C ASP A 176 15.30 6.32 -5.02
N GLY A 177 14.72 6.33 -3.81
CA GLY A 177 13.32 5.92 -3.60
C GLY A 177 12.31 6.86 -4.24
N VAL A 178 12.58 8.17 -4.30
CA VAL A 178 11.66 9.15 -4.91
C VAL A 178 11.61 8.97 -6.42
N ARG A 179 12.77 8.74 -7.05
CA ARG A 179 12.86 8.45 -8.49
C ARG A 179 12.22 7.11 -8.83
N LEU A 180 12.43 6.09 -8.00
CA LEU A 180 11.77 4.80 -8.14
C LEU A 180 10.25 4.97 -8.13
N SER A 181 9.72 5.74 -7.15
CA SER A 181 8.29 6.04 -7.02
C SER A 181 7.74 6.80 -8.22
N CYS A 182 8.48 7.77 -8.75
CA CYS A 182 8.08 8.50 -9.94
C CYS A 182 7.89 7.57 -11.16
N ILE A 183 8.84 6.66 -11.40
CA ILE A 183 8.78 5.71 -12.52
C ILE A 183 7.62 4.73 -12.30
N GLN A 184 7.46 4.17 -11.10
CA GLN A 184 6.36 3.23 -10.83
C GLN A 184 4.99 3.86 -11.07
N PHE A 185 4.79 5.15 -10.77
CA PHE A 185 3.50 5.80 -10.99
C PHE A 185 3.21 5.99 -12.46
N PHE A 186 4.17 6.41 -13.28
CA PHE A 186 3.94 6.51 -14.72
C PHE A 186 3.67 5.15 -15.35
N VAL A 187 4.35 4.08 -14.89
CA VAL A 187 4.08 2.72 -15.37
C VAL A 187 2.68 2.25 -14.93
N ALA A 188 2.31 2.46 -13.65
CA ALA A 188 0.99 2.11 -13.16
C ALA A 188 -0.13 2.90 -13.85
N ALA A 189 0.12 4.20 -14.13
CA ALA A 189 -0.79 5.03 -14.92
C ALA A 189 -0.95 4.48 -16.34
N ALA A 190 0.15 4.08 -16.99
CA ALA A 190 0.11 3.50 -18.33
C ALA A 190 -0.67 2.18 -18.38
N VAL A 191 -0.45 1.28 -17.41
CA VAL A 191 -1.22 0.04 -17.27
C VAL A 191 -2.71 0.33 -17.14
N SER A 192 -3.07 1.26 -16.25
CA SER A 192 -4.47 1.66 -16.05
C SER A 192 -5.05 2.37 -17.27
N ALA A 193 -4.26 3.19 -17.97
CA ALA A 193 -4.68 3.91 -19.19
C ALA A 193 -5.00 2.94 -20.33
N VAL A 194 -4.20 1.90 -20.53
CA VAL A 194 -4.48 0.87 -21.55
C VAL A 194 -5.83 0.20 -21.25
N GLY A 195 -6.05 -0.21 -20.00
CA GLY A 195 -7.34 -0.81 -19.63
C GLY A 195 -8.50 0.19 -19.75
N MET A 196 -8.31 1.44 -19.34
CA MET A 196 -9.32 2.50 -19.46
C MET A 196 -9.76 2.70 -20.92
N LEU A 197 -8.82 2.79 -21.85
CA LEU A 197 -9.10 2.97 -23.27
C LEU A 197 -9.82 1.77 -23.90
N LEU A 198 -9.62 0.56 -23.36
CA LEU A 198 -10.25 -0.67 -23.87
C LEU A 198 -11.64 -0.94 -23.27
N PHE A 199 -11.88 -0.54 -22.01
CA PHE A 199 -13.04 -1.02 -21.25
C PHE A 199 -13.91 0.10 -20.63
N GLU A 200 -13.46 1.36 -20.64
CA GLU A 200 -14.18 2.49 -20.06
C GLU A 200 -14.32 3.63 -21.06
N GLN A 201 -15.30 4.50 -20.81
CA GLN A 201 -15.50 5.73 -21.58
C GLN A 201 -15.35 6.94 -20.64
N PRO A 202 -14.11 7.40 -20.41
CA PRO A 202 -13.86 8.52 -19.51
C PRO A 202 -14.48 9.80 -20.04
N SER A 203 -15.11 10.59 -19.15
CA SER A 203 -15.64 11.91 -19.50
C SER A 203 -15.02 12.98 -18.60
N TRP A 204 -14.86 14.19 -19.16
CA TRP A 204 -14.36 15.34 -18.38
C TRP A 204 -15.30 15.73 -17.26
N SER A 205 -16.62 15.61 -17.49
CA SER A 205 -17.62 15.89 -16.45
C SER A 205 -17.49 14.94 -15.26
N ALA A 206 -17.26 13.65 -15.49
CA ALA A 206 -17.03 12.66 -14.44
C ALA A 206 -15.73 12.94 -13.67
N LEU A 207 -14.65 13.27 -14.38
CA LEU A 207 -13.37 13.65 -13.76
C LEU A 207 -13.49 14.90 -12.89
N THR A 208 -14.22 15.93 -13.37
CA THR A 208 -14.45 17.14 -12.58
C THR A 208 -15.40 16.91 -11.41
N ALA A 209 -16.38 16.02 -11.50
CA ALA A 209 -17.22 15.64 -10.37
C ALA A 209 -16.41 14.92 -9.27
N ALA A 210 -15.43 14.11 -9.64
CA ALA A 210 -14.55 13.36 -8.74
C ALA A 210 -13.23 14.07 -8.40
N TRP A 211 -13.09 15.38 -8.62
CA TRP A 211 -11.82 16.08 -8.48
C TRP A 211 -11.16 15.93 -7.10
N ALA A 212 -11.95 16.06 -6.03
CA ALA A 212 -11.42 15.99 -4.67
C ALA A 212 -10.89 14.59 -4.30
N PRO A 213 -11.65 13.48 -4.48
CA PRO A 213 -11.12 12.15 -4.25
C PRO A 213 -9.95 11.79 -5.17
N VAL A 214 -9.96 12.24 -6.43
CA VAL A 214 -8.83 12.02 -7.37
C VAL A 214 -7.58 12.78 -6.93
N LEU A 215 -7.70 14.05 -6.50
CA LEU A 215 -6.58 14.82 -5.96
C LEU A 215 -6.01 14.21 -4.68
N TYR A 216 -6.86 13.83 -3.73
CA TYR A 216 -6.42 13.17 -2.52
C TYR A 216 -5.65 11.87 -2.85
N ALA A 217 -6.25 11.01 -3.69
CA ALA A 217 -5.64 9.75 -4.09
C ALA A 217 -4.37 9.94 -4.91
N GLY A 218 -4.30 10.99 -5.75
CA GLY A 218 -3.14 11.29 -6.59
C GLY A 218 -1.99 11.93 -5.83
N VAL A 219 -2.25 13.00 -5.09
CA VAL A 219 -1.21 13.76 -4.39
C VAL A 219 -0.80 13.07 -3.09
N LEU A 220 -1.76 12.81 -2.19
CA LEU A 220 -1.44 12.30 -0.86
C LEU A 220 -1.26 10.78 -0.86
N SER A 221 -2.21 10.00 -1.38
CA SER A 221 -2.11 8.54 -1.34
C SER A 221 -1.02 8.02 -2.28
N SER A 222 -1.01 8.45 -3.55
CA SER A 222 0.02 8.03 -4.51
C SER A 222 1.32 8.81 -4.30
N GLY A 223 1.34 10.11 -4.59
CA GLY A 223 2.54 10.94 -4.57
C GLY A 223 3.32 10.85 -3.25
N VAL A 224 2.65 11.08 -2.12
CA VAL A 224 3.28 11.05 -0.80
C VAL A 224 3.30 9.63 -0.23
N GLY A 225 2.16 8.96 -0.09
CA GLY A 225 2.03 7.68 0.62
C GLY A 225 2.92 6.57 0.08
N TYR A 226 2.81 6.22 -1.21
CA TYR A 226 3.69 5.19 -1.80
C TYR A 226 5.17 5.61 -1.84
N THR A 227 5.48 6.90 -1.96
CA THR A 227 6.87 7.37 -1.88
C THR A 227 7.42 7.18 -0.46
N LEU A 228 6.64 7.52 0.56
CA LEU A 228 6.99 7.25 1.95
C LEU A 228 7.12 5.74 2.22
N GLN A 229 6.28 4.90 1.60
CA GLN A 229 6.46 3.45 1.66
C GLN A 229 7.83 3.03 1.14
N VAL A 230 8.21 3.45 -0.05
CA VAL A 230 9.51 3.08 -0.66
C VAL A 230 10.68 3.55 0.22
N VAL A 231 10.61 4.76 0.76
CA VAL A 231 11.64 5.32 1.64
C VAL A 231 11.64 4.61 3.00
N GLY A 232 10.47 4.37 3.58
CA GLY A 232 10.31 3.73 4.89
C GLY A 232 10.68 2.25 4.90
N GLN A 233 10.47 1.54 3.79
CA GLN A 233 10.86 0.14 3.67
C GLN A 233 12.38 -0.08 3.51
N LYS A 234 13.12 0.96 3.14
CA LYS A 234 14.56 0.82 2.87
C LYS A 234 15.31 0.27 4.07
N GLY A 235 15.84 -0.95 3.93
CA GLY A 235 16.61 -1.64 4.98
C GLY A 235 15.77 -2.21 6.13
N MET A 236 14.44 -2.25 5.99
CA MET A 236 13.54 -2.88 6.95
C MET A 236 13.15 -4.28 6.47
N ASP A 237 12.93 -5.21 7.41
CA ASP A 237 12.34 -6.52 7.06
C ASP A 237 10.95 -6.31 6.42
N PRO A 238 10.68 -6.88 5.24
CA PRO A 238 9.42 -6.64 4.51
C PRO A 238 8.19 -7.15 5.26
N THR A 239 8.31 -8.15 6.13
CA THR A 239 7.20 -8.61 6.96
C THR A 239 6.87 -7.59 8.05
N VAL A 240 7.90 -7.00 8.69
CA VAL A 240 7.70 -5.90 9.65
C VAL A 240 7.10 -4.67 8.95
N ALA A 241 7.58 -4.36 7.74
CA ALA A 241 7.02 -3.27 6.95
C ALA A 241 5.53 -3.51 6.62
N SER A 242 5.17 -4.72 6.19
CA SER A 242 3.77 -5.07 5.89
C SER A 242 2.87 -4.99 7.12
N LEU A 243 3.35 -5.41 8.30
CA LEU A 243 2.61 -5.26 9.55
C LEU A 243 2.36 -3.79 9.91
N LEU A 244 3.36 -2.90 9.73
CA LEU A 244 3.19 -1.46 9.96
C LEU A 244 2.18 -0.84 8.98
N LEU A 245 2.27 -1.22 7.71
CA LEU A 245 1.37 -0.73 6.67
C LEU A 245 -0.08 -1.18 6.90
N SER A 246 -0.30 -2.39 7.46
CA SER A 246 -1.65 -2.90 7.75
C SER A 246 -2.43 -2.04 8.78
N LEU A 247 -1.76 -1.14 9.50
CA LEU A 247 -2.42 -0.10 10.30
C LEU A 247 -3.33 0.81 9.47
N GLU A 248 -3.24 0.79 8.14
CA GLU A 248 -4.20 1.49 7.27
C GLU A 248 -5.65 1.11 7.59
N SER A 249 -5.91 -0.14 7.98
CA SER A 249 -7.25 -0.60 8.39
C SER A 249 -7.69 0.04 9.71
N VAL A 250 -6.78 0.19 10.66
CA VAL A 250 -7.07 0.90 11.94
C VAL A 250 -7.34 2.38 11.67
N PHE A 251 -6.49 3.02 10.87
CA PHE A 251 -6.69 4.44 10.52
C PHE A 251 -7.93 4.66 9.66
N SER A 252 -8.37 3.68 8.85
CA SER A 252 -9.62 3.75 8.10
C SER A 252 -10.84 3.82 9.04
N VAL A 253 -10.87 2.97 10.08
CA VAL A 253 -11.94 3.00 11.09
C VAL A 253 -11.89 4.29 11.92
N LEU A 254 -10.70 4.72 12.33
CA LEU A 254 -10.53 6.00 13.04
C LEU A 254 -10.97 7.20 12.19
N ALA A 255 -10.66 7.19 10.90
CA ALA A 255 -11.12 8.23 9.97
C ALA A 255 -12.65 8.20 9.84
N GLY A 256 -13.28 7.03 9.76
CA GLY A 256 -14.73 6.87 9.79
C GLY A 256 -15.36 7.43 11.07
N TRP A 257 -14.75 7.16 12.20
CA TRP A 257 -15.20 7.69 13.50
C TRP A 257 -15.11 9.22 13.57
N VAL A 258 -13.96 9.79 13.20
CA VAL A 258 -13.71 11.24 13.33
C VAL A 258 -14.41 12.04 12.23
N LEU A 259 -14.37 11.58 10.97
CA LEU A 259 -14.85 12.35 9.82
C LEU A 259 -16.33 12.08 9.51
N LEU A 260 -16.81 10.87 9.75
CA LEU A 260 -18.16 10.44 9.44
C LEU A 260 -19.03 10.27 10.69
N HIS A 261 -18.48 10.59 11.88
CA HIS A 261 -19.15 10.43 13.19
C HIS A 261 -19.71 9.02 13.44
N GLN A 262 -19.05 7.99 12.87
CA GLN A 262 -19.39 6.59 13.10
C GLN A 262 -18.96 6.18 14.51
N SER A 263 -19.78 5.44 15.25
CA SER A 263 -19.40 4.95 16.56
C SER A 263 -18.50 3.72 16.45
N MET A 264 -17.38 3.70 17.18
CA MET A 264 -16.58 2.49 17.35
C MET A 264 -17.21 1.58 18.41
N ASN A 265 -17.40 0.32 18.08
CA ASN A 265 -17.86 -0.68 19.02
C ASN A 265 -16.68 -1.36 19.77
N LEU A 266 -16.99 -2.09 20.84
CA LEU A 266 -15.98 -2.75 21.68
C LEU A 266 -15.15 -3.80 20.89
N ARG A 267 -15.75 -4.45 19.88
CA ARG A 267 -15.09 -5.42 19.01
C ARG A 267 -14.01 -4.76 18.14
N GLU A 268 -14.32 -3.61 17.55
CA GLU A 268 -13.38 -2.83 16.75
C GLU A 268 -12.22 -2.31 17.59
N LEU A 269 -12.49 -1.85 18.81
CA LEU A 269 -11.46 -1.43 19.76
C LEU A 269 -10.52 -2.59 20.13
N ALA A 270 -11.08 -3.79 20.39
CA ALA A 270 -10.29 -4.99 20.64
C ALA A 270 -9.46 -5.39 19.41
N GLY A 271 -10.00 -5.24 18.19
CA GLY A 271 -9.31 -5.44 16.94
C GLY A 271 -8.08 -4.53 16.79
N CYS A 272 -8.24 -3.23 17.06
CA CYS A 272 -7.15 -2.27 17.10
C CYS A 272 -6.06 -2.67 18.11
N ALA A 273 -6.44 -3.03 19.32
CA ALA A 273 -5.50 -3.43 20.38
C ALA A 273 -4.68 -4.68 19.98
N LEU A 274 -5.31 -5.70 19.36
CA LEU A 274 -4.61 -6.88 18.85
C LEU A 274 -3.64 -6.54 17.73
N MET A 275 -4.02 -5.67 16.77
CA MET A 275 -3.12 -5.24 15.70
C MET A 275 -1.89 -4.52 16.26
N PHE A 276 -2.08 -3.56 17.16
CA PHE A 276 -0.96 -2.88 17.83
C PHE A 276 -0.08 -3.86 18.61
N GLY A 277 -0.68 -4.80 19.35
CA GLY A 277 0.06 -5.85 20.06
C GLY A 277 0.91 -6.71 19.13
N GLY A 278 0.36 -7.11 17.97
CA GLY A 278 1.09 -7.84 16.94
C GLY A 278 2.28 -7.05 16.38
N ILE A 279 2.08 -5.76 16.10
CA ILE A 279 3.15 -4.89 15.59
C ILE A 279 4.25 -4.69 16.64
N LEU A 280 3.91 -4.46 17.90
CA LEU A 280 4.89 -4.35 18.98
C LEU A 280 5.69 -5.64 19.13
N LEU A 281 5.03 -6.79 19.08
CA LEU A 281 5.70 -8.10 19.14
C LEU A 281 6.69 -8.28 17.98
N ALA A 282 6.33 -7.85 16.76
CA ALA A 282 7.22 -7.94 15.61
C ALA A 282 8.49 -7.09 15.75
N GLN A 283 8.39 -5.96 16.43
CA GLN A 283 9.50 -5.01 16.61
C GLN A 283 10.43 -5.33 17.79
N LEU A 284 10.08 -6.30 18.64
CA LEU A 284 10.97 -6.69 19.73
C LEU A 284 12.32 -7.19 19.16
N PRO A 285 13.47 -6.92 19.81
CA PRO A 285 14.75 -7.45 19.39
C PRO A 285 14.75 -8.97 19.43
N ALA A 286 15.42 -9.63 18.46
CA ALA A 286 15.64 -11.07 18.54
C ALA A 286 16.47 -11.37 19.79
N LYS A 287 16.02 -12.32 20.63
CA LYS A 287 16.91 -12.86 21.66
C LYS A 287 18.17 -13.35 20.94
N ARG A 288 19.32 -12.75 21.25
CA ARG A 288 20.61 -13.36 20.91
C ARG A 288 20.64 -14.73 21.60
N THR A 289 20.55 -15.80 20.85
CA THR A 289 21.00 -17.11 21.31
C THR A 289 22.51 -16.94 21.48
N GLU A 290 22.96 -16.78 22.72
CA GLU A 290 24.37 -16.98 23.05
C GLU A 290 24.67 -18.44 22.68
N THR A 291 25.33 -18.64 21.55
CA THR A 291 25.97 -19.89 21.22
C THR A 291 27.13 -20.00 22.22
N SER A 292 26.91 -20.71 23.33
CA SER A 292 27.96 -21.16 24.21
C SER A 292 28.96 -21.92 23.37
N ALA A 293 30.16 -21.35 23.27
CA ALA A 293 31.36 -22.00 22.70
C ALA A 293 31.81 -23.18 23.55
#